data_b935a6c753a2c998db41d319ba6797fc
#
_entry.id   b935a6c753a2c998db41d319ba6797fc
#
_cell.length_a   1.000
_cell.length_b   1.000
_cell.length_c   1.000
_cell.angle_alpha   90.00
_cell.angle_beta   90.00
_cell.angle_gamma   90.00
#
_symmetry.space_group_name_H-M   'P 1'
#
loop_
_entity.id
_entity.type
_entity.pdbx_description
1 polymer ?
#
loop_
_entity_poly.entity_id
_entity_poly.type
_entity_poly.pdbx_seq_one_letter_code
_entity_poly.pdbx_strand_id
1 'polypeptide(L)'
;MLALRDAQDRSVYVVLAGLGRDTATLVVGKDPLEVPIALLTTSWRGDFSTLWRVPPGYAGSLAEGARGPTVDAIGARLAQAQGASAPATALPFDATLKARVYAFQLAQGLAPDGIAGPTTLMQLNRASGIVEPWLAGVAPAAPLPVAVAASAAVVQRK
;
A
#
# COMPACT_ATOMS: atom_id res chain seq x y z
N MET A 1 0.68 -5.50 13.67
CA MET A 1 1.36 -6.24 14.75
C MET A 1 2.82 -5.88 14.72
N LEU A 2 3.43 -5.60 15.86
CA LEU A 2 4.85 -5.31 16.00
C LEU A 2 5.55 -6.49 16.67
N ALA A 3 6.78 -6.78 16.26
CA ALA A 3 7.68 -7.67 16.99
C ALA A 3 8.63 -6.80 17.85
N LEU A 4 8.40 -6.81 19.15
CA LEU A 4 9.23 -6.10 20.12
C LEU A 4 10.25 -7.06 20.71
N ARG A 5 11.34 -6.52 21.29
CA ARG A 5 12.33 -7.28 22.05
C ARG A 5 12.16 -7.03 23.54
N ASP A 6 12.11 -8.12 24.30
CA ASP A 6 12.13 -8.03 25.78
C ASP A 6 13.58 -7.87 26.32
N ALA A 7 13.71 -7.77 27.62
CA ALA A 7 15.01 -7.60 28.30
C ALA A 7 15.97 -8.79 28.09
N GLN A 8 15.47 -9.95 27.66
CA GLN A 8 16.24 -11.15 27.32
C GLN A 8 16.42 -11.34 25.81
N ASP A 9 16.15 -10.26 25.01
CA ASP A 9 16.20 -10.25 23.53
C ASP A 9 15.24 -11.25 22.84
N ARG A 10 14.18 -11.70 23.54
CA ARG A 10 13.15 -12.58 22.95
C ARG A 10 12.09 -11.75 22.25
N SER A 11 11.56 -12.26 21.14
CA SER A 11 10.49 -11.60 20.41
C SER A 11 9.16 -11.69 21.16
N VAL A 12 8.54 -10.54 21.39
CA VAL A 12 7.19 -10.39 21.94
C VAL A 12 6.32 -9.71 20.88
N TYR A 13 5.21 -10.32 20.55
CA TYR A 13 4.30 -9.82 19.52
C TYR A 13 3.16 -9.04 20.16
N VAL A 14 2.96 -7.80 19.72
CA VAL A 14 1.90 -6.92 20.21
C VAL A 14 1.13 -6.33 19.04
N VAL A 15 -0.15 -6.02 19.25
CA VAL A 15 -0.95 -5.31 18.25
C VAL A 15 -0.83 -3.82 18.50
N LEU A 16 -0.35 -3.07 17.52
CA LEU A 16 -0.48 -1.62 17.50
C LEU A 16 -1.89 -1.29 17.06
N ALA A 17 -2.70 -0.74 17.96
CA ALA A 17 -4.09 -0.42 17.71
C ALA A 17 -4.34 1.09 17.47
N GLY A 18 -3.47 1.94 17.98
CA GLY A 18 -3.56 3.38 17.83
C GLY A 18 -2.19 4.05 17.83
N LEU A 19 -2.14 5.25 17.26
CA LEU A 19 -0.95 6.09 17.25
C LEU A 19 -1.38 7.53 17.49
N GLY A 20 -0.92 8.09 18.59
CA GLY A 20 -1.05 9.50 18.94
C GLY A 20 0.19 10.28 18.50
N ARG A 21 0.32 11.51 18.99
CA ARG A 21 1.48 12.35 18.70
C ARG A 21 2.74 11.81 19.38
N ASP A 22 2.64 11.46 20.65
CA ASP A 22 3.77 11.05 21.49
C ASP A 22 3.55 9.69 22.14
N THR A 23 2.40 9.07 21.94
CA THR A 23 2.01 7.78 22.51
C THR A 23 1.49 6.83 21.45
N ALA A 24 1.62 5.54 21.72
CA ALA A 24 1.05 4.45 20.94
C ALA A 24 0.16 3.58 21.82
N THR A 25 -0.97 3.15 21.30
CA THR A 25 -1.86 2.18 21.96
C THR A 25 -1.50 0.79 21.49
N LEU A 26 -0.97 -0.01 22.38
CA LEU A 26 -0.67 -1.41 22.17
C LEU A 26 -1.76 -2.28 22.80
N VAL A 27 -2.10 -3.40 22.16
CA VAL A 27 -2.96 -4.41 22.75
C VAL A 27 -2.13 -5.64 23.03
N VAL A 28 -2.06 -6.01 24.31
CA VAL A 28 -1.41 -7.19 24.83
C VAL A 28 -2.49 -8.10 25.41
N GLY A 29 -2.78 -9.21 24.74
CA GLY A 29 -3.91 -10.04 25.10
C GLY A 29 -5.26 -9.34 24.78
N LYS A 30 -6.00 -8.90 25.80
CA LYS A 30 -7.28 -8.19 25.64
C LYS A 30 -7.22 -6.73 26.08
N ASP A 31 -6.15 -6.35 26.75
CA ASP A 31 -6.07 -5.04 27.41
C ASP A 31 -5.28 -4.04 26.57
N PRO A 32 -5.84 -2.85 26.29
CA PRO A 32 -5.10 -1.77 25.66
C PRO A 32 -4.13 -1.13 26.68
N LEU A 33 -2.94 -0.90 26.24
CA LEU A 33 -1.89 -0.21 27.01
C LEU A 33 -1.38 0.98 26.20
N GLU A 34 -1.44 2.16 26.80
CA GLU A 34 -0.85 3.36 26.22
C GLU A 34 0.62 3.47 26.64
N VAL A 35 1.52 3.57 25.68
CA VAL A 35 2.96 3.65 25.89
C VAL A 35 3.54 4.86 25.14
N PRO A 36 4.56 5.55 25.70
CA PRO A 36 5.30 6.56 24.95
C PRO A 36 5.98 5.96 23.73
N ILE A 37 5.93 6.65 22.58
CA ILE A 37 6.61 6.20 21.35
C ILE A 37 8.11 6.04 21.58
N ALA A 38 8.71 6.88 22.43
CA ALA A 38 10.11 6.79 22.80
C ALA A 38 10.49 5.41 23.40
N LEU A 39 9.57 4.76 24.13
CA LEU A 39 9.83 3.41 24.65
C LEU A 39 9.77 2.35 23.55
N LEU A 40 8.92 2.53 22.53
CA LEU A 40 8.89 1.59 21.40
C LEU A 40 10.20 1.59 20.63
N THR A 41 10.85 2.73 20.47
CA THR A 41 12.11 2.85 19.71
C THR A 41 13.25 2.06 20.34
N THR A 42 13.20 1.78 21.64
CA THR A 42 14.23 0.97 22.34
C THR A 42 14.00 -0.53 22.16
N SER A 43 12.76 -0.97 21.96
CA SER A 43 12.38 -2.39 21.92
C SER A 43 12.00 -2.86 20.51
N TRP A 44 11.70 -1.95 19.59
CA TRP A 44 11.29 -2.27 18.22
C TRP A 44 12.47 -2.11 17.25
N ARG A 45 12.75 -3.16 16.50
CA ARG A 45 13.84 -3.17 15.49
C ARG A 45 13.34 -2.99 14.05
N GLY A 46 12.09 -2.58 13.87
CA GLY A 46 11.50 -2.34 12.55
C GLY A 46 10.62 -3.48 12.03
N ASP A 47 10.63 -4.64 12.70
CA ASP A 47 9.84 -5.78 12.26
C ASP A 47 8.36 -5.58 12.57
N PHE A 48 7.51 -5.65 11.53
CA PHE A 48 6.07 -5.56 11.68
C PHE A 48 5.33 -6.41 10.66
N SER A 49 4.09 -6.75 10.99
CA SER A 49 3.13 -7.37 10.07
C SER A 49 1.86 -6.53 10.03
N THR A 50 1.28 -6.40 8.86
CA THR A 50 0.01 -5.70 8.68
C THR A 50 -1.03 -6.59 8.00
N LEU A 51 -2.30 -6.28 8.24
CA LEU A 51 -3.42 -6.89 7.52
C LEU A 51 -3.85 -5.94 6.41
N TRP A 52 -4.17 -6.48 5.25
CA TRP A 52 -4.64 -5.73 4.11
C TRP A 52 -5.60 -6.56 3.26
N ARG A 53 -6.39 -5.91 2.41
CA ARG A 53 -7.33 -6.58 1.52
C ARG A 53 -6.63 -7.03 0.25
N VAL A 54 -6.35 -8.32 0.15
CA VAL A 54 -5.77 -8.90 -1.06
C VAL A 54 -6.80 -8.89 -2.20
N PRO A 55 -6.38 -8.58 -3.45
CA PRO A 55 -7.26 -8.72 -4.61
C PRO A 55 -7.56 -10.18 -4.90
N PRO A 56 -8.67 -10.47 -5.60
CA PRO A 56 -9.01 -11.83 -6.01
C PRO A 56 -7.86 -12.47 -6.80
N GLY A 57 -7.57 -13.74 -6.50
CA GLY A 57 -6.53 -14.52 -7.16
C GLY A 57 -5.09 -14.11 -6.84
N TYR A 58 -4.87 -13.30 -5.80
CA TYR A 58 -3.51 -12.90 -5.40
C TYR A 58 -2.69 -14.09 -4.90
N ALA A 59 -1.56 -14.33 -5.53
CA ALA A 59 -0.62 -15.40 -5.18
C ALA A 59 0.83 -14.89 -5.00
N GLY A 60 1.04 -13.58 -5.03
CA GLY A 60 2.35 -12.95 -4.90
C GLY A 60 2.50 -11.72 -5.77
N SER A 61 3.70 -11.17 -5.85
CA SER A 61 4.03 -10.01 -6.67
C SER A 61 3.83 -10.31 -8.17
N LEU A 62 3.29 -9.33 -8.88
CA LEU A 62 2.95 -9.44 -10.30
C LEU A 62 3.85 -8.55 -11.13
N ALA A 63 4.35 -9.11 -12.21
CA ALA A 63 5.23 -8.45 -13.17
C ALA A 63 4.71 -8.68 -14.60
N GLU A 64 5.42 -8.13 -15.57
CA GLU A 64 5.13 -8.27 -16.98
C GLU A 64 4.97 -9.75 -17.40
N GLY A 65 3.93 -10.03 -18.17
CA GLY A 65 3.52 -11.37 -18.59
C GLY A 65 2.44 -12.02 -17.73
N ALA A 66 2.19 -11.52 -16.49
CA ALA A 66 1.15 -12.03 -15.62
C ALA A 66 -0.25 -11.83 -16.21
N ARG A 67 -1.20 -12.71 -15.85
CA ARG A 67 -2.60 -12.67 -16.26
C ARG A 67 -3.51 -13.07 -15.10
N GLY A 68 -4.78 -12.73 -15.21
CA GLY A 68 -5.81 -13.19 -14.29
C GLY A 68 -6.41 -12.10 -13.41
N PRO A 69 -7.32 -12.46 -12.50
CA PRO A 69 -8.17 -11.52 -11.79
C PRO A 69 -7.42 -10.48 -10.95
N THR A 70 -6.22 -10.81 -10.49
CA THR A 70 -5.37 -9.82 -9.77
C THR A 70 -4.86 -8.73 -10.73
N VAL A 71 -4.49 -9.09 -11.97
CA VAL A 71 -4.05 -8.12 -13.00
C VAL A 71 -5.22 -7.22 -13.38
N ASP A 72 -6.41 -7.77 -13.54
CA ASP A 72 -7.63 -7.00 -13.84
C ASP A 72 -7.93 -6.02 -12.71
N ALA A 73 -7.80 -6.46 -11.46
CA ALA A 73 -7.97 -5.61 -10.28
C ALA A 73 -6.94 -4.47 -10.24
N ILE A 74 -5.68 -4.71 -10.63
CA ILE A 74 -4.66 -3.66 -10.72
C ILE A 74 -5.05 -2.62 -11.78
N GLY A 75 -5.43 -3.06 -12.97
CA GLY A 75 -5.87 -2.19 -14.05
C GLY A 75 -7.06 -1.31 -13.68
N ALA A 76 -8.06 -1.91 -13.04
CA ALA A 76 -9.25 -1.21 -12.55
C ALA A 76 -8.93 -0.18 -11.46
N ARG A 77 -8.12 -0.55 -10.46
CA ARG A 77 -7.73 0.35 -9.37
C ARG A 77 -6.86 1.50 -9.84
N LEU A 78 -5.93 1.27 -10.78
CA LEU A 78 -5.16 2.34 -11.41
C LEU A 78 -6.05 3.30 -12.17
N ALA A 79 -7.04 2.80 -12.92
CA ALA A 79 -8.00 3.63 -13.61
C ALA A 79 -8.80 4.48 -12.63
N GLN A 80 -9.35 3.87 -11.59
CA GLN A 80 -10.09 4.57 -10.53
C GLN A 80 -9.25 5.64 -9.83
N ALA A 81 -8.01 5.33 -9.46
CA ALA A 81 -7.09 6.29 -8.84
C ALA A 81 -6.75 7.47 -9.77
N GLN A 82 -6.88 7.30 -11.08
CA GLN A 82 -6.67 8.32 -12.11
C GLN A 82 -7.97 9.03 -12.54
N GLY A 83 -9.12 8.70 -11.92
CA GLY A 83 -10.42 9.23 -12.33
C GLY A 83 -10.89 8.74 -13.70
N ALA A 84 -10.37 7.61 -14.18
CA ALA A 84 -10.72 7.01 -15.47
C ALA A 84 -11.60 5.76 -15.29
N SER A 85 -12.28 5.36 -16.36
CA SER A 85 -13.05 4.12 -16.38
C SER A 85 -12.13 2.90 -16.39
N ALA A 86 -12.53 1.83 -15.70
CA ALA A 86 -11.83 0.57 -15.75
C ALA A 86 -11.80 0.02 -17.20
N PRO A 87 -10.74 -0.73 -17.58
CA PRO A 87 -10.69 -1.42 -18.87
C PRO A 87 -11.91 -2.34 -19.05
N ALA A 88 -12.50 -2.32 -20.25
CA ALA A 88 -13.68 -3.15 -20.55
C ALA A 88 -13.36 -4.65 -20.72
N THR A 89 -12.11 -4.99 -20.90
CA THR A 89 -11.62 -6.37 -21.11
C THR A 89 -10.44 -6.67 -20.20
N ALA A 90 -10.32 -7.95 -19.83
CA ALA A 90 -9.15 -8.46 -19.11
C ALA A 90 -7.89 -8.28 -19.97
N LEU A 91 -6.92 -7.56 -19.44
CA LEU A 91 -5.65 -7.29 -20.10
C LEU A 91 -4.53 -8.05 -19.41
N PRO A 92 -3.49 -8.49 -20.14
CA PRO A 92 -2.28 -8.99 -19.52
C PRO A 92 -1.55 -7.85 -18.80
N PHE A 93 -0.69 -8.20 -17.88
CA PHE A 93 0.30 -7.26 -17.32
C PHE A 93 1.37 -7.02 -18.41
N ASP A 94 1.06 -6.14 -19.33
CA ASP A 94 1.93 -5.76 -20.43
C ASP A 94 2.86 -4.58 -20.08
N ALA A 95 3.69 -4.17 -21.02
CA ALA A 95 4.59 -3.03 -20.86
C ALA A 95 3.83 -1.73 -20.53
N THR A 96 2.59 -1.56 -21.04
CA THR A 96 1.75 -0.40 -20.77
C THR A 96 1.28 -0.39 -19.31
N LEU A 97 0.78 -1.52 -18.81
CA LEU A 97 0.36 -1.63 -17.41
C LEU A 97 1.56 -1.50 -16.47
N LYS A 98 2.71 -2.09 -16.83
CA LYS A 98 3.97 -1.92 -16.09
C LYS A 98 4.38 -0.44 -15.97
N ALA A 99 4.33 0.30 -17.07
CA ALA A 99 4.64 1.73 -17.06
C ALA A 99 3.66 2.52 -16.16
N ARG A 100 2.38 2.16 -16.15
CA ARG A 100 1.37 2.76 -15.26
C ARG A 100 1.63 2.42 -13.78
N VAL A 101 2.02 1.18 -13.47
CA VAL A 101 2.42 0.77 -12.11
C VAL A 101 3.66 1.55 -11.69
N TYR A 102 4.67 1.66 -12.52
CA TYR A 102 5.88 2.44 -12.28
C TYR A 102 5.56 3.91 -11.95
N ALA A 103 4.74 4.55 -12.79
CA ALA A 103 4.32 5.94 -12.58
C ALA A 103 3.52 6.12 -11.28
N PHE A 104 2.66 5.16 -10.95
CA PHE A 104 1.92 5.15 -9.69
C PHE A 104 2.87 5.02 -8.49
N GLN A 105 3.82 4.09 -8.53
CA GLN A 105 4.81 3.91 -7.48
C GLN A 105 5.60 5.20 -7.24
N LEU A 106 6.06 5.85 -8.30
CA LEU A 106 6.77 7.12 -8.20
C LEU A 106 5.91 8.20 -7.54
N ALA A 107 4.63 8.33 -7.95
CA ALA A 107 3.69 9.29 -7.37
C ALA A 107 3.38 9.03 -5.90
N GLN A 108 3.46 7.77 -5.44
CA GLN A 108 3.22 7.38 -4.05
C GLN A 108 4.50 7.31 -3.20
N GLY A 109 5.65 7.72 -3.74
CA GLY A 109 6.94 7.67 -3.04
C GLY A 109 7.45 6.24 -2.77
N LEU A 110 7.01 5.26 -3.56
CA LEU A 110 7.50 3.89 -3.51
C LEU A 110 8.71 3.72 -4.44
N ALA A 111 9.48 2.64 -4.24
CA ALA A 111 10.51 2.24 -5.20
C ALA A 111 9.85 1.92 -6.56
N PRO A 112 10.17 2.66 -7.64
CA PRO A 112 9.51 2.50 -8.92
C PRO A 112 10.17 1.37 -9.73
N ASP A 113 9.78 0.13 -9.47
CA ASP A 113 10.27 -1.08 -10.15
C ASP A 113 9.30 -1.62 -11.21
N GLY A 114 8.07 -1.11 -11.22
CA GLY A 114 7.02 -1.58 -12.12
C GLY A 114 6.47 -2.97 -11.73
N ILE A 115 6.77 -3.46 -10.53
CA ILE A 115 6.28 -4.73 -9.99
C ILE A 115 5.15 -4.44 -8.99
N ALA A 116 3.99 -5.04 -9.20
CA ALA A 116 2.87 -4.89 -8.27
C ALA A 116 3.00 -5.85 -7.09
N GLY A 117 3.86 -5.52 -6.13
CA GLY A 117 4.04 -6.21 -4.86
C GLY A 117 3.01 -5.77 -3.81
N PRO A 118 3.05 -6.37 -2.59
CA PRO A 118 2.10 -6.07 -1.50
C PRO A 118 1.98 -4.58 -1.19
N THR A 119 3.09 -3.87 -1.07
CA THR A 119 3.09 -2.43 -0.76
C THR A 119 2.41 -1.61 -1.84
N THR A 120 2.69 -1.91 -3.12
CA THR A 120 2.03 -1.26 -4.26
C THR A 120 0.54 -1.52 -4.26
N LEU A 121 0.11 -2.76 -3.97
CA LEU A 121 -1.30 -3.14 -3.93
C LEU A 121 -2.05 -2.49 -2.75
N MET A 122 -1.43 -2.37 -1.58
CA MET A 122 -1.99 -1.62 -0.45
C MET A 122 -2.19 -0.14 -0.79
N GLN A 123 -1.23 0.50 -1.44
CA GLN A 123 -1.36 1.89 -1.88
C GLN A 123 -2.42 2.05 -2.99
N LEU A 124 -2.54 1.08 -3.90
CA LEU A 124 -3.62 1.05 -4.89
C LEU A 124 -5.00 0.91 -4.24
N ASN A 125 -5.14 0.04 -3.23
CA ASN A 125 -6.38 -0.07 -2.46
C ASN A 125 -6.78 1.28 -1.89
N ARG A 126 -5.85 1.94 -1.22
CA ARG A 126 -6.07 3.26 -0.62
C ARG A 126 -6.43 4.31 -1.67
N ALA A 127 -5.68 4.40 -2.76
CA ALA A 127 -5.91 5.38 -3.83
C ALA A 127 -7.23 5.16 -4.57
N SER A 128 -7.73 3.92 -4.60
CA SER A 128 -9.03 3.54 -5.17
C SER A 128 -10.18 3.54 -4.16
N GLY A 129 -9.99 4.01 -2.93
CA GLY A 129 -11.04 4.13 -1.92
C GLY A 129 -11.46 2.81 -1.28
N ILE A 130 -10.67 1.74 -1.41
CA ILE A 130 -10.94 0.49 -0.71
C ILE A 130 -10.64 0.69 0.77
N VAL A 131 -11.63 0.39 1.61
CA VAL A 131 -11.50 0.51 3.07
C VAL A 131 -10.54 -0.57 3.57
N GLU A 132 -9.44 -0.15 4.16
CA GLU A 132 -8.42 -0.97 4.80
C GLU A 132 -8.47 -0.74 6.33
N PRO A 133 -8.01 -1.69 7.15
CA PRO A 133 -7.80 -1.44 8.57
C PRO A 133 -6.73 -0.36 8.79
N TRP A 134 -6.99 0.58 9.69
CA TRP A 134 -6.02 1.60 10.09
C TRP A 134 -5.94 1.76 11.59
N LEU A 135 -4.90 2.43 12.03
CA LEU A 135 -4.68 2.70 13.44
C LEU A 135 -5.62 3.80 13.93
N ALA A 136 -6.21 3.62 15.10
CA ALA A 136 -6.98 4.67 15.75
C ALA A 136 -6.09 5.91 15.98
N GLY A 137 -6.68 7.10 15.84
CA GLY A 137 -5.97 8.37 16.01
C GLY A 137 -5.13 8.82 14.80
N VAL A 138 -4.93 7.97 13.80
CA VAL A 138 -4.30 8.35 12.53
C VAL A 138 -5.40 8.60 11.51
N ALA A 139 -5.63 9.86 11.15
CA ALA A 139 -6.49 10.15 10.01
C ALA A 139 -5.86 9.58 8.73
N PRO A 140 -6.64 8.93 7.86
CA PRO A 140 -6.11 8.51 6.57
C PRO A 140 -5.61 9.74 5.81
N ALA A 141 -4.32 9.78 5.51
CA ALA A 141 -3.82 10.82 4.63
C ALA A 141 -4.51 10.68 3.27
N ALA A 142 -4.99 11.78 2.70
CA ALA A 142 -5.59 11.76 1.38
C ALA A 142 -4.62 11.10 0.38
N PRO A 143 -5.11 10.28 -0.57
CA PRO A 143 -4.27 9.73 -1.61
C PRO A 143 -3.61 10.87 -2.39
N LEU A 144 -2.31 10.76 -2.64
CA LEU A 144 -1.62 11.71 -3.49
C LEU A 144 -2.19 11.64 -4.91
N PRO A 145 -2.48 12.78 -5.56
CA PRO A 145 -3.00 12.78 -6.91
C PRO A 145 -1.98 12.13 -7.85
N VAL A 146 -2.42 11.13 -8.60
CA VAL A 146 -1.60 10.57 -9.68
C VAL A 146 -1.65 11.55 -10.83
N ALA A 147 -0.54 12.23 -11.09
CA ALA A 147 -0.43 13.13 -12.24
C ALA A 147 -0.65 12.31 -13.53
N VAL A 148 -1.72 12.61 -14.23
CA VAL A 148 -1.90 12.10 -15.60
C VAL A 148 -0.88 12.84 -16.46
N ALA A 149 0.15 12.13 -16.95
CA ALA A 149 1.04 12.69 -17.95
C ALA A 149 0.17 13.07 -19.17
N ALA A 150 -0.08 14.35 -19.34
CA ALA A 150 -0.75 14.86 -20.52
C ALA A 150 0.11 14.47 -21.73
N SER A 151 -0.45 13.62 -22.58
CA SER A 151 0.15 13.26 -23.86
C SER A 151 0.43 14.57 -24.63
N ALA A 152 1.73 14.88 -24.79
CA ALA A 152 2.14 16.00 -25.60
C ALA A 152 1.66 15.76 -27.02
N ALA A 153 0.63 16.50 -27.44
CA ALA A 153 0.22 16.56 -28.84
C ALA A 153 1.38 17.11 -29.65
N VAL A 154 1.98 16.24 -30.45
CA VAL A 154 2.94 16.65 -31.48
C VAL A 154 2.18 17.51 -32.48
N VAL A 155 2.36 18.81 -32.38
CA VAL A 155 1.93 19.75 -33.43
C VAL A 155 2.87 19.56 -34.62
N GLN A 156 2.44 18.79 -35.60
CA GLN A 156 3.06 18.82 -36.92
C GLN A 156 2.75 20.18 -37.58
N ARG A 157 3.74 21.06 -37.66
CA ARG A 157 3.68 22.21 -38.57
C ARG A 157 3.95 21.73 -39.99
N LYS A 158 3.04 22.03 -40.87
CA LYS A 158 3.17 21.93 -42.32
C LYS A 158 4.08 23.04 -42.85
#